data_e4025623378deceabe61d243fca7dcd3
#
_entry.id   e4025623378deceabe61d243fca7dcd3
#
_cell.length_a   1.000
_cell.length_b   1.000
_cell.length_c   1.000
_cell.angle_alpha   90.00
_cell.angle_beta   90.00
_cell.angle_gamma   90.00
#
_symmetry.space_group_name_H-M   'P 1'
#
loop_
_entity.id
_entity.type
_entity.pdbx_description
1 polymer ?
#
loop_
_entity_poly.entity_id
_entity_poly.type
_entity_poly.pdbx_seq_one_letter_code
_entity_poly.pdbx_strand_id
1 'polypeptide(L)'
;MTNGKLVATIVFTSCLSAFVTTWVGQKASAAPKAPALTALDYEEITQLTNRYAYGIDTCSNNGYDYADVFTADGVFIDKNSDEGFRQGGRVLARGREQLATLVGGGSRGCKTKLVWTDWSHIMTNHLVVPSPEGATGRIYLLQMGMKGPGSIERHGGYEDVYVKTSDGWRIKSRTHVRDKAWHNPLLQTADLN
;
A
#
# COMPACT_ATOMS: atom_id res chain seq x y z
N MET A 1 84.62 -33.90 -30.34
CA MET A 1 83.83 -32.68 -30.20
C MET A 1 82.65 -32.77 -31.13
N THR A 2 81.50 -33.28 -30.67
CA THR A 2 80.30 -33.44 -31.50
C THR A 2 79.10 -33.09 -30.58
N ASN A 3 78.44 -31.96 -30.88
CA ASN A 3 77.28 -31.46 -30.19
C ASN A 3 76.03 -32.26 -30.60
N GLY A 4 75.49 -33.07 -29.68
CA GLY A 4 74.20 -33.70 -29.86
C GLY A 4 73.10 -32.74 -29.41
N LYS A 5 72.25 -32.34 -30.37
CA LYS A 5 71.02 -31.59 -30.05
C LYS A 5 69.88 -32.58 -29.70
N LEU A 6 69.43 -32.51 -28.49
CA LEU A 6 68.26 -33.23 -28.01
C LEU A 6 66.99 -32.50 -28.48
N VAL A 7 66.17 -33.15 -29.30
CA VAL A 7 64.86 -32.65 -29.72
C VAL A 7 63.81 -33.27 -28.79
N ALA A 8 63.23 -32.46 -27.96
CA ALA A 8 62.12 -32.89 -27.13
C ALA A 8 60.77 -32.70 -27.88
N THR A 9 60.15 -33.83 -28.20
CA THR A 9 58.82 -33.87 -28.80
C THR A 9 57.77 -33.72 -27.69
N ILE A 10 57.11 -32.60 -27.64
CA ILE A 10 55.97 -32.39 -26.72
C ILE A 10 54.69 -32.88 -27.41
N VAL A 11 54.09 -33.94 -26.90
CA VAL A 11 52.81 -34.50 -27.33
C VAL A 11 51.73 -33.73 -26.54
N PHE A 12 50.98 -32.87 -27.21
CA PHE A 12 49.78 -32.24 -26.65
C PHE A 12 48.59 -33.20 -26.73
N THR A 13 48.20 -33.76 -25.59
CA THR A 13 46.94 -34.52 -25.47
C THR A 13 45.83 -33.53 -25.15
N SER A 14 45.04 -33.16 -26.15
CA SER A 14 43.85 -32.34 -25.96
C SER A 14 42.71 -33.21 -25.43
N CYS A 15 42.46 -33.15 -24.14
CA CYS A 15 41.23 -33.66 -23.53
C CYS A 15 40.06 -32.69 -23.85
N LEU A 16 39.24 -33.07 -24.84
CA LEU A 16 37.93 -32.42 -25.06
C LEU A 16 36.97 -32.89 -23.95
N SER A 17 36.84 -32.10 -22.90
CA SER A 17 35.76 -32.26 -21.90
C SER A 17 34.48 -31.66 -22.46
N ALA A 18 33.57 -32.48 -22.96
CA ALA A 18 32.21 -32.06 -23.32
C ALA A 18 31.43 -31.77 -22.04
N PHE A 19 31.28 -30.50 -21.70
CA PHE A 19 30.32 -30.06 -20.69
C PHE A 19 28.92 -30.19 -21.26
N VAL A 20 28.19 -31.25 -20.92
CA VAL A 20 26.76 -31.35 -21.13
C VAL A 20 26.10 -30.53 -20.05
N THR A 21 25.79 -29.26 -20.35
CA THR A 21 24.92 -28.42 -19.52
C THR A 21 23.46 -28.87 -19.68
N THR A 22 22.99 -29.72 -18.77
CA THR A 22 21.56 -30.02 -18.65
C THR A 22 20.85 -28.74 -18.17
N TRP A 23 20.23 -28.04 -19.11
CA TRP A 23 19.27 -26.98 -18.78
C TRP A 23 18.04 -27.63 -18.13
N VAL A 24 18.01 -27.68 -16.80
CA VAL A 24 16.77 -27.94 -16.06
C VAL A 24 15.92 -26.69 -16.21
N GLY A 25 15.02 -26.69 -17.16
CA GLY A 25 14.03 -25.65 -17.33
C GLY A 25 13.19 -25.58 -16.05
N GLN A 26 13.50 -24.64 -15.16
CA GLN A 26 12.59 -24.27 -14.07
C GLN A 26 11.31 -23.74 -14.74
N LYS A 27 10.25 -24.55 -14.74
CA LYS A 27 8.91 -24.07 -15.05
C LYS A 27 8.62 -22.99 -14.03
N ALA A 28 8.64 -21.73 -14.47
CA ALA A 28 8.15 -20.63 -13.65
C ALA A 28 6.72 -21.02 -13.26
N SER A 29 6.50 -21.26 -11.97
CA SER A 29 5.16 -21.47 -11.44
C SER A 29 4.38 -20.19 -11.72
N ALA A 30 3.34 -20.27 -12.53
CA ALA A 30 2.47 -19.12 -12.75
C ALA A 30 1.96 -18.64 -11.38
N ALA A 31 2.10 -17.35 -11.13
CA ALA A 31 1.55 -16.76 -9.90
C ALA A 31 0.07 -17.12 -9.78
N PRO A 32 -0.44 -17.41 -8.57
CA PRO A 32 -1.85 -17.74 -8.38
C PRO A 32 -2.72 -16.64 -9.00
N LYS A 33 -3.66 -17.04 -9.84
CA LYS A 33 -4.60 -16.09 -10.44
C LYS A 33 -5.46 -15.50 -9.33
N ALA A 34 -5.50 -14.16 -9.24
CA ALA A 34 -6.37 -13.49 -8.30
C ALA A 34 -7.83 -13.93 -8.51
N PRO A 35 -8.61 -14.21 -7.44
CA PRO A 35 -10.03 -14.55 -7.55
C PRO A 35 -10.78 -13.34 -8.14
N ALA A 36 -11.80 -13.62 -8.96
CA ALA A 36 -12.67 -12.56 -9.46
C ALA A 36 -13.51 -12.00 -8.32
N LEU A 37 -13.62 -10.68 -8.24
CA LEU A 37 -14.53 -10.00 -7.32
C LEU A 37 -15.94 -9.96 -7.92
N THR A 38 -16.96 -10.15 -7.08
CA THR A 38 -18.37 -9.96 -7.43
C THR A 38 -18.77 -8.48 -7.28
N ALA A 39 -19.92 -8.09 -7.83
CA ALA A 39 -20.46 -6.73 -7.61
C ALA A 39 -20.68 -6.43 -6.12
N LEU A 40 -21.08 -7.43 -5.33
CA LEU A 40 -21.24 -7.29 -3.88
C LEU A 40 -19.89 -7.03 -3.19
N ASP A 41 -18.81 -7.69 -3.61
CA ASP A 41 -17.48 -7.45 -3.05
C ASP A 41 -17.04 -6.00 -3.28
N TYR A 42 -17.25 -5.46 -4.48
CA TYR A 42 -16.97 -4.04 -4.77
C TYR A 42 -17.78 -3.09 -3.89
N GLU A 43 -19.06 -3.37 -3.70
CA GLU A 43 -19.93 -2.56 -2.82
C GLU A 43 -19.49 -2.65 -1.37
N GLU A 44 -19.23 -3.84 -0.83
CA GLU A 44 -18.76 -4.03 0.54
C GLU A 44 -17.44 -3.31 0.80
N ILE A 45 -16.49 -3.34 -0.15
CA ILE A 45 -15.22 -2.62 -0.06
C ILE A 45 -15.46 -1.10 -0.11
N THR A 46 -16.38 -0.63 -0.95
CA THR A 46 -16.77 0.79 -0.99
C THR A 46 -17.36 1.23 0.35
N GLN A 47 -18.22 0.42 0.96
CA GLN A 47 -18.81 0.71 2.27
C GLN A 47 -17.76 0.71 3.40
N LEU A 48 -16.68 -0.08 3.30
CA LEU A 48 -15.55 0.05 4.24
C LEU A 48 -14.95 1.45 4.20
N THR A 49 -14.75 1.99 3.00
CA THR A 49 -14.19 3.33 2.80
C THR A 49 -15.12 4.42 3.35
N ASN A 50 -16.42 4.29 3.12
CA ASN A 50 -17.40 5.24 3.66
C ASN A 50 -17.41 5.19 5.19
N ARG A 51 -17.45 4.00 5.79
CA ARG A 51 -17.39 3.83 7.25
C ARG A 51 -16.10 4.37 7.84
N TYR A 52 -14.97 4.19 7.15
CA TYR A 52 -13.69 4.77 7.55
C TYR A 52 -13.79 6.29 7.64
N ALA A 53 -14.31 6.96 6.60
CA ALA A 53 -14.44 8.41 6.58
C ALA A 53 -15.32 8.92 7.74
N TYR A 54 -16.49 8.34 7.91
CA TYR A 54 -17.38 8.70 9.04
C TYR A 54 -16.74 8.41 10.40
N GLY A 55 -16.08 7.27 10.55
CA GLY A 55 -15.44 6.89 11.81
C GLY A 55 -14.34 7.85 12.24
N ILE A 56 -13.50 8.31 11.30
CA ILE A 56 -12.44 9.27 11.60
C ILE A 56 -12.99 10.67 11.86
N ASP A 57 -14.00 11.11 11.10
CA ASP A 57 -14.57 12.46 11.21
C ASP A 57 -15.39 12.63 12.48
N THR A 58 -16.05 11.58 12.94
CA THR A 58 -16.95 11.64 14.10
C THR A 58 -16.38 11.08 15.39
N CYS A 59 -15.28 10.31 15.30
CA CYS A 59 -14.77 9.52 16.42
C CYS A 59 -15.85 8.65 17.09
N SER A 60 -16.83 8.17 16.29
CA SER A 60 -17.97 7.43 16.80
C SER A 60 -17.53 6.17 17.54
N ASN A 61 -18.33 5.75 18.51
CA ASN A 61 -18.02 4.63 19.39
C ASN A 61 -16.60 4.69 19.98
N ASN A 62 -16.20 5.90 20.44
CA ASN A 62 -14.86 6.15 20.97
C ASN A 62 -13.72 5.76 19.99
N GLY A 63 -13.91 5.98 18.68
CA GLY A 63 -12.95 5.65 17.64
C GLY A 63 -12.95 4.19 17.19
N TYR A 64 -13.75 3.33 17.84
CA TYR A 64 -13.78 1.91 17.48
C TYR A 64 -14.52 1.65 16.17
N ASP A 65 -15.49 2.49 15.76
CA ASP A 65 -16.13 2.36 14.46
C ASP A 65 -15.11 2.57 13.32
N TYR A 66 -14.12 3.44 13.49
CA TYR A 66 -12.98 3.58 12.60
C TYR A 66 -12.06 2.34 12.67
N ALA A 67 -11.73 1.87 13.87
CA ALA A 67 -10.80 0.76 14.04
C ALA A 67 -11.37 -0.56 13.49
N ASP A 68 -12.69 -0.77 13.61
CA ASP A 68 -13.37 -2.01 13.22
C ASP A 68 -13.56 -2.17 11.70
N VAL A 69 -13.22 -1.18 10.88
CA VAL A 69 -13.10 -1.39 9.42
C VAL A 69 -11.79 -2.10 9.03
N PHE A 70 -10.83 -2.18 9.94
CA PHE A 70 -9.58 -2.88 9.75
C PHE A 70 -9.65 -4.34 10.24
N THR A 71 -8.68 -5.16 9.83
CA THR A 71 -8.45 -6.46 10.47
C THR A 71 -7.94 -6.26 11.89
N ALA A 72 -8.01 -7.30 12.72
CA ALA A 72 -7.53 -7.23 14.13
C ALA A 72 -6.06 -6.80 14.25
N ASP A 73 -5.23 -7.13 13.26
CA ASP A 73 -3.81 -6.76 13.11
C ASP A 73 -3.57 -5.64 12.09
N GLY A 74 -4.65 -5.02 11.62
CA GLY A 74 -4.63 -4.01 10.57
C GLY A 74 -3.72 -2.83 10.88
N VAL A 75 -3.18 -2.21 9.83
CA VAL A 75 -2.18 -1.13 9.98
C VAL A 75 -2.57 0.12 9.22
N PHE A 76 -2.29 1.26 9.84
CA PHE A 76 -2.31 2.56 9.19
C PHE A 76 -0.88 3.08 9.01
N ILE A 77 -0.54 3.42 7.76
CA ILE A 77 0.80 3.83 7.33
C ILE A 77 0.72 5.26 6.79
N ASP A 78 1.73 6.06 7.05
CA ASP A 78 1.85 7.42 6.55
C ASP A 78 3.11 7.57 5.68
N LYS A 79 2.94 8.01 4.43
CA LYS A 79 3.99 8.28 3.45
C LYS A 79 4.13 9.78 3.17
N ASN A 80 4.12 10.61 4.20
CA ASN A 80 4.06 12.05 4.04
C ASN A 80 5.42 12.75 3.96
N SER A 81 6.51 12.05 4.18
CA SER A 81 7.86 12.57 4.03
C SER A 81 8.57 11.89 2.87
N ASP A 82 9.51 12.57 2.25
CA ASP A 82 10.36 11.98 1.19
C ASP A 82 11.08 10.72 1.69
N GLU A 83 11.48 10.71 2.97
CA GLU A 83 12.08 9.55 3.61
C GLU A 83 11.04 8.43 3.82
N GLY A 84 9.87 8.74 4.35
CA GLY A 84 8.78 7.79 4.52
C GLY A 84 8.32 7.19 3.19
N PHE A 85 8.31 7.96 2.11
CA PHE A 85 8.01 7.46 0.78
C PHE A 85 9.05 6.44 0.30
N ARG A 86 10.34 6.73 0.45
CA ARG A 86 11.44 5.84 0.06
C ARG A 86 11.48 4.55 0.88
N GLN A 87 11.10 4.61 2.16
CA GLN A 87 11.08 3.47 3.09
C GLN A 87 9.74 2.73 3.16
N GLY A 88 8.81 3.00 2.23
CA GLY A 88 7.48 2.38 2.26
C GLY A 88 6.51 3.00 3.28
N GLY A 89 6.90 4.08 3.93
CA GLY A 89 6.10 4.80 4.92
C GLY A 89 6.35 4.38 6.36
N ARG A 90 5.77 5.16 7.28
CA ARG A 90 5.84 4.93 8.73
C ARG A 90 4.52 4.37 9.25
N VAL A 91 4.55 3.25 9.94
CA VAL A 91 3.38 2.73 10.66
C VAL A 91 3.02 3.69 11.80
N LEU A 92 1.83 4.28 11.76
CA LEU A 92 1.30 5.17 12.81
C LEU A 92 0.46 4.41 13.83
N ALA A 93 -0.25 3.36 13.40
CA ALA A 93 -1.07 2.55 14.26
C ALA A 93 -1.15 1.11 13.75
N ARG A 94 -1.22 0.15 14.66
CA ARG A 94 -1.42 -1.27 14.39
C ARG A 94 -2.41 -1.85 15.40
N GLY A 95 -3.41 -2.54 14.87
CA GLY A 95 -4.43 -3.19 15.67
C GLY A 95 -5.46 -2.23 16.23
N ARG A 96 -6.54 -2.81 16.73
CA ARG A 96 -7.79 -2.11 17.07
C ARG A 96 -7.60 -0.95 18.05
N GLU A 97 -6.85 -1.15 19.13
CA GLU A 97 -6.68 -0.11 20.17
C GLU A 97 -5.85 1.08 19.68
N GLN A 98 -4.73 0.82 18.97
CA GLN A 98 -3.91 1.91 18.44
C GLN A 98 -4.63 2.67 17.34
N LEU A 99 -5.44 1.99 16.51
CA LEU A 99 -6.25 2.60 15.47
C LEU A 99 -7.32 3.52 16.09
N ALA A 100 -8.06 3.06 17.11
CA ALA A 100 -9.02 3.89 17.81
C ALA A 100 -8.35 5.12 18.45
N THR A 101 -7.18 4.93 19.07
CA THR A 101 -6.39 6.01 19.69
C THR A 101 -5.85 7.00 18.65
N LEU A 102 -5.51 6.55 17.44
CA LEU A 102 -5.01 7.40 16.35
C LEU A 102 -6.01 8.50 15.98
N VAL A 103 -7.30 8.17 15.96
CA VAL A 103 -8.37 9.13 15.62
C VAL A 103 -8.89 9.90 16.84
N GLY A 104 -8.23 9.78 17.98
CA GLY A 104 -8.58 10.51 19.20
C GLY A 104 -9.45 9.75 20.18
N GLY A 105 -9.88 8.53 19.84
CA GLY A 105 -10.66 7.62 20.68
C GLY A 105 -9.80 6.73 21.57
N GLY A 106 -10.30 5.53 21.88
CA GLY A 106 -9.63 4.58 22.77
C GLY A 106 -9.27 5.23 24.10
N SER A 107 -8.03 5.12 24.50
CA SER A 107 -7.50 5.70 25.75
C SER A 107 -7.53 7.25 25.79
N ARG A 108 -7.66 7.94 24.65
CA ARG A 108 -7.73 9.41 24.56
C ARG A 108 -9.13 9.96 24.80
N GLY A 109 -10.19 9.18 24.55
CA GLY A 109 -11.57 9.50 24.87
C GLY A 109 -12.24 10.57 24.02
N CYS A 110 -12.01 10.61 22.71
CA CYS A 110 -12.68 11.50 21.73
C CYS A 110 -12.97 12.91 22.25
N LYS A 111 -11.97 13.75 22.30
CA LYS A 111 -12.13 15.14 22.76
C LYS A 111 -12.91 16.02 21.79
N THR A 112 -12.98 15.63 20.51
CA THR A 112 -13.73 16.33 19.47
C THR A 112 -15.14 15.79 19.45
N LYS A 113 -16.10 16.60 19.83
CA LYS A 113 -17.51 16.20 19.91
C LYS A 113 -18.34 16.59 18.70
N LEU A 114 -17.72 17.19 17.69
CA LEU A 114 -18.49 17.88 16.66
C LEU A 114 -18.28 17.20 15.32
N VAL A 115 -19.27 16.43 14.97
CA VAL A 115 -19.55 15.95 13.62
C VAL A 115 -19.73 17.18 12.72
N TRP A 116 -19.10 17.22 11.58
CA TRP A 116 -19.29 18.24 10.52
C TRP A 116 -18.70 19.63 10.79
N THR A 117 -17.98 19.89 11.87
CA THR A 117 -17.60 21.25 12.22
C THR A 117 -16.15 21.62 11.95
N ASP A 118 -15.23 20.66 11.99
CA ASP A 118 -13.81 20.98 11.84
C ASP A 118 -13.25 20.57 10.49
N TRP A 119 -13.60 19.40 10.01
CA TRP A 119 -13.11 18.83 8.74
C TRP A 119 -13.91 17.60 8.34
N SER A 120 -13.88 17.27 7.06
CA SER A 120 -14.53 16.08 6.52
C SER A 120 -13.63 15.40 5.50
N HIS A 121 -13.59 14.08 5.53
CA HIS A 121 -12.92 13.28 4.52
C HIS A 121 -13.86 13.02 3.36
N ILE A 122 -13.57 13.60 2.20
CA ILE A 122 -14.26 13.32 0.96
C ILE A 122 -13.43 12.30 0.19
N MET A 123 -13.95 11.08 0.12
CA MET A 123 -13.32 9.95 -0.56
C MET A 123 -13.92 9.79 -1.94
N THR A 124 -13.10 9.80 -2.99
CA THR A 124 -13.59 9.74 -4.37
C THR A 124 -12.65 8.94 -5.28
N ASN A 125 -13.17 8.57 -6.47
CA ASN A 125 -12.40 7.83 -7.47
C ASN A 125 -11.79 6.53 -6.92
N HIS A 126 -12.61 5.73 -6.24
CA HIS A 126 -12.17 4.46 -5.66
C HIS A 126 -11.95 3.41 -6.76
N LEU A 127 -10.70 3.07 -7.01
CA LEU A 127 -10.28 1.97 -7.87
C LEU A 127 -10.00 0.74 -7.01
N VAL A 128 -10.67 -0.37 -7.29
CA VAL A 128 -10.46 -1.66 -6.62
C VAL A 128 -10.03 -2.70 -7.65
N VAL A 129 -8.97 -3.43 -7.35
CA VAL A 129 -8.39 -4.45 -8.24
C VAL A 129 -8.24 -5.76 -7.48
N PRO A 130 -8.68 -6.91 -8.04
CA PRO A 130 -8.47 -8.21 -7.43
C PRO A 130 -6.98 -8.49 -7.20
N SER A 131 -6.66 -9.13 -6.07
CA SER A 131 -5.31 -9.59 -5.75
C SER A 131 -5.33 -11.01 -5.18
N PRO A 132 -4.20 -11.74 -5.13
CA PRO A 132 -4.16 -13.09 -4.60
C PRO A 132 -4.66 -13.20 -3.15
N GLU A 133 -4.51 -12.16 -2.35
CA GLU A 133 -4.94 -12.11 -0.94
C GLU A 133 -6.36 -11.55 -0.75
N GLY A 134 -7.00 -11.04 -1.82
CA GLY A 134 -8.30 -10.42 -1.77
C GLY A 134 -8.43 -9.28 -2.78
N ALA A 135 -8.14 -8.04 -2.39
CA ALA A 135 -8.15 -6.89 -3.28
C ALA A 135 -7.13 -5.82 -2.84
N THR A 136 -6.74 -4.99 -3.79
CA THR A 136 -6.04 -3.73 -3.52
C THR A 136 -6.88 -2.56 -3.98
N GLY A 137 -6.67 -1.38 -3.42
CA GLY A 137 -7.42 -0.18 -3.81
C GLY A 137 -6.57 1.08 -3.81
N ARG A 138 -7.08 2.06 -4.56
CA ARG A 138 -6.60 3.45 -4.54
C ARG A 138 -7.78 4.38 -4.48
N ILE A 139 -7.66 5.42 -3.67
CA ILE A 139 -8.74 6.38 -3.43
C ILE A 139 -8.13 7.78 -3.34
N TYR A 140 -8.76 8.75 -3.97
CA TYR A 140 -8.43 10.14 -3.71
C TYR A 140 -9.09 10.63 -2.43
N LEU A 141 -8.34 11.43 -1.69
CA LEU A 141 -8.78 12.11 -0.49
C LEU A 141 -8.77 13.62 -0.70
N LEU A 142 -9.90 14.25 -0.43
CA LEU A 142 -9.98 15.68 -0.19
C LEU A 142 -10.38 15.86 1.28
N GLN A 143 -9.57 16.57 2.03
CA GLN A 143 -9.91 16.95 3.41
C GLN A 143 -10.42 18.37 3.42
N MET A 144 -11.73 18.50 3.62
CA MET A 144 -12.43 19.79 3.63
C MET A 144 -12.41 20.37 5.02
N GLY A 145 -11.86 21.57 5.19
CA GLY A 145 -11.90 22.31 6.43
C GLY A 145 -13.14 23.19 6.51
N MET A 146 -13.66 23.42 7.72
CA MET A 146 -14.87 24.22 7.96
C MET A 146 -14.57 25.71 8.26
N LYS A 147 -13.34 26.14 8.03
CA LYS A 147 -12.91 27.54 8.29
C LYS A 147 -13.35 28.53 7.22
N GLY A 148 -14.30 28.14 6.38
CA GLY A 148 -14.87 29.00 5.34
C GLY A 148 -15.17 28.25 4.07
N PRO A 149 -15.97 28.84 3.16
CA PRO A 149 -16.37 28.17 1.92
C PRO A 149 -15.14 27.83 1.07
N GLY A 150 -15.06 26.55 0.64
CA GLY A 150 -14.05 26.09 -0.29
C GLY A 150 -12.67 25.81 0.31
N SER A 151 -12.51 25.79 1.64
CA SER A 151 -11.22 25.42 2.22
C SER A 151 -10.94 23.91 2.01
N ILE A 152 -10.03 23.59 1.10
CA ILE A 152 -9.40 22.29 1.01
C ILE A 152 -8.14 22.36 1.85
N GLU A 153 -8.13 21.69 3.01
CA GLU A 153 -6.97 21.71 3.89
C GLU A 153 -5.89 20.76 3.42
N ARG A 154 -6.29 19.66 2.81
CA ARG A 154 -5.37 18.64 2.28
C ARG A 154 -5.99 17.94 1.10
N HIS A 155 -5.14 17.50 0.21
CA HIS A 155 -5.46 16.50 -0.80
C HIS A 155 -4.40 15.40 -0.80
N GLY A 156 -4.73 14.26 -1.37
CA GLY A 156 -3.85 13.10 -1.42
C GLY A 156 -4.65 11.87 -1.74
N GLY A 157 -4.33 10.77 -1.11
CA GLY A 157 -5.08 9.54 -1.29
C GLY A 157 -4.66 8.42 -0.36
N TYR A 158 -5.28 7.29 -0.59
CA TYR A 158 -4.92 6.06 0.11
C TYR A 158 -4.58 4.96 -0.89
N GLU A 159 -3.61 4.13 -0.50
CA GLU A 159 -3.32 2.84 -1.10
C GLU A 159 -3.70 1.77 -0.06
N ASP A 160 -4.57 0.85 -0.45
CA ASP A 160 -5.20 -0.09 0.45
C ASP A 160 -4.93 -1.54 0.04
N VAL A 161 -4.85 -2.40 1.05
CA VAL A 161 -4.97 -3.85 0.91
C VAL A 161 -6.21 -4.30 1.66
N TYR A 162 -7.10 -5.00 0.96
CA TYR A 162 -8.33 -5.55 1.51
C TYR A 162 -8.27 -7.07 1.57
N VAL A 163 -8.84 -7.64 2.63
CA VAL A 163 -8.99 -9.08 2.78
C VAL A 163 -10.43 -9.41 3.16
N LYS A 164 -10.92 -10.55 2.68
CA LYS A 164 -12.24 -11.06 3.04
C LYS A 164 -12.10 -11.98 4.26
N THR A 165 -12.76 -11.62 5.35
CA THR A 165 -12.81 -12.39 6.61
C THR A 165 -14.16 -13.10 6.74
N SER A 166 -14.35 -13.88 7.82
CA SER A 166 -15.67 -14.43 8.16
C SER A 166 -16.75 -13.36 8.36
N ASP A 167 -16.34 -12.16 8.80
CA ASP A 167 -17.23 -11.04 9.10
C ASP A 167 -17.33 -10.02 7.97
N GLY A 168 -16.99 -10.42 6.74
CA GLY A 168 -16.98 -9.57 5.55
C GLY A 168 -15.60 -8.96 5.26
N TRP A 169 -15.56 -8.02 4.34
CA TRP A 169 -14.32 -7.35 3.94
C TRP A 169 -13.74 -6.46 5.06
N ARG A 170 -12.41 -6.42 5.14
CA ARG A 170 -11.67 -5.57 6.07
C ARG A 170 -10.44 -4.97 5.40
N ILE A 171 -9.98 -3.83 5.88
CA ILE A 171 -8.72 -3.21 5.50
C ILE A 171 -7.59 -3.90 6.26
N LYS A 172 -6.68 -4.58 5.57
CA LYS A 172 -5.45 -5.15 6.14
C LYS A 172 -4.40 -4.08 6.36
N SER A 173 -4.25 -3.20 5.37
CA SER A 173 -3.39 -2.03 5.47
C SER A 173 -3.96 -0.87 4.68
N ARG A 174 -3.87 0.33 5.24
CA ARG A 174 -4.14 1.59 4.56
C ARG A 174 -2.91 2.48 4.63
N THR A 175 -2.42 2.90 3.49
CA THR A 175 -1.30 3.82 3.38
C THR A 175 -1.80 5.18 2.94
N HIS A 176 -1.65 6.18 3.78
CA HIS A 176 -1.95 7.57 3.43
C HIS A 176 -0.80 8.16 2.62
N VAL A 177 -1.09 8.66 1.45
CA VAL A 177 -0.14 9.28 0.53
C VAL A 177 -0.56 10.73 0.35
N ARG A 178 0.26 11.67 0.80
CA ARG A 178 0.00 13.11 0.61
C ARG A 178 0.65 13.64 -0.67
N ASP A 179 0.24 14.86 -1.02
CA ASP A 179 0.58 15.59 -2.25
C ASP A 179 2.05 15.60 -2.65
N LYS A 180 2.99 15.70 -1.71
CA LYS A 180 4.43 15.65 -2.03
C LYS A 180 4.90 14.31 -2.58
N ALA A 181 4.20 13.22 -2.28
CA ALA A 181 4.49 11.90 -2.80
C ALA A 181 3.74 11.61 -4.12
N TRP A 182 2.77 12.46 -4.46
CA TRP A 182 2.00 12.41 -5.71
C TRP A 182 2.59 13.34 -6.77
N HIS A 183 3.87 13.54 -6.76
CA HIS A 183 4.51 14.28 -7.83
C HIS A 183 4.22 13.61 -9.16
N ASN A 184 3.29 14.23 -9.90
CA ASN A 184 3.14 13.90 -11.30
C ASN A 184 4.37 14.47 -12.03
N PRO A 185 5.27 13.63 -12.54
CA PRO A 185 6.46 14.13 -13.24
C PRO A 185 6.10 15.00 -14.47
N LEU A 186 4.87 14.90 -14.98
CA LEU A 186 4.38 15.73 -16.08
C LEU A 186 4.00 17.16 -15.63
N LEU A 187 3.80 17.38 -14.32
CA LEU A 187 3.52 18.71 -13.78
C LEU A 187 4.77 19.44 -13.27
N GLN A 188 5.90 18.74 -13.12
CA GLN A 188 7.17 19.34 -12.70
C GLN A 188 7.83 20.16 -13.81
N THR A 189 7.40 20.03 -15.05
CA THR A 189 7.95 20.79 -16.19
C THR A 189 7.18 22.07 -16.50
N ALA A 190 6.11 22.36 -15.76
CA ALA A 190 5.43 23.64 -15.84
C ALA A 190 6.01 24.61 -14.81
N ASP A 191 7.28 24.95 -14.94
CA ASP A 191 7.77 26.24 -14.47
C ASP A 191 6.99 27.29 -15.25
N LEU A 192 5.92 27.75 -14.63
CA LEU A 192 5.20 28.93 -15.06
C LEU A 192 6.11 30.14 -14.77
N ASN A 193 6.96 30.49 -15.75
CA ASN A 193 7.60 31.78 -15.86
C ASN A 193 6.55 32.88 -16.13
#